data_06218182a30b06d5d25b4426232c2219
#
_entry.id   06218182a30b06d5d25b4426232c2219
#
_cell.length_a   1.000
_cell.length_b   1.000
_cell.length_c   1.000
_cell.angle_alpha   90.00
_cell.angle_beta   90.00
_cell.angle_gamma   90.00
#
_symmetry.space_group_name_H-M   'P 1'
#
loop_
_entity.id
_entity.type
_entity.pdbx_description
1 polymer ?
#
loop_
_entity_poly.entity_id
_entity_poly.type
_entity_poly.pdbx_seq_one_letter_code
_entity_poly.pdbx_strand_id
1 'polypeptide(L)'
;MDRVAIGAMGDTPGEMADLARQAENAGFDSVWAIELFRNAFTQTTWLASQTEKADIGTSIAWGFVRSPMTMAMSAMDIDEISGGRFRLGLGPGVKRLIETWHNADYGRPAPHLRETIQAVREIIRAAAAGEPATFKGEYYDIDIKGWYRSTPPVRAEIPIYTAAVQGGMCRMAGDVADGLIGHLICSPSWIEEVVVPNFELGLSRSGRERKDFTFLPSICVAIDDDYERGLDAARRTLAFYSTVKTYLPLFDHHDFGQNAADAAAAFRKGDIEGVAAAISDEMVEHYCAVGTPDKVRAKVEEIAVFADAVLPGAPTYFIPNEQIVEYNQRIVETFGPGPAAS
;
A
#
# COMPACT_ATOMS: atom_id res chain seq x y z
N MET A 1 -12.72 -8.55 13.47
CA MET A 1 -11.55 -8.19 12.64
C MET A 1 -10.30 -8.52 13.42
N ASP A 2 -9.55 -9.53 13.00
CA ASP A 2 -8.49 -10.12 13.84
C ASP A 2 -7.09 -9.60 13.52
N ARG A 3 -6.90 -8.97 12.35
CA ARG A 3 -5.58 -8.51 11.88
C ARG A 3 -5.67 -7.11 11.26
N VAL A 4 -4.84 -6.20 11.78
CA VAL A 4 -4.80 -4.79 11.36
C VAL A 4 -3.36 -4.37 11.08
N ALA A 5 -3.18 -3.67 9.97
CA ALA A 5 -1.93 -3.05 9.55
C ALA A 5 -2.00 -1.53 9.71
N ILE A 6 -0.86 -0.85 9.74
CA ILE A 6 -0.79 0.62 9.74
C ILE A 6 0.29 1.14 8.81
N GLY A 7 0.03 2.26 8.14
CA GLY A 7 1.04 3.05 7.45
C GLY A 7 1.86 3.87 8.44
N ALA A 8 3.19 3.74 8.41
CA ALA A 8 4.07 4.55 9.24
C ALA A 8 4.15 5.98 8.69
N MET A 9 3.34 6.88 9.23
CA MET A 9 3.30 8.30 8.87
C MET A 9 3.96 9.15 9.96
N GLY A 10 4.64 10.23 9.56
CA GLY A 10 5.29 11.18 10.46
C GLY A 10 6.22 12.11 9.70
N ASP A 11 6.43 13.33 10.23
CA ASP A 11 7.32 14.33 9.62
C ASP A 11 8.79 13.99 9.86
N THR A 12 9.08 13.28 10.92
CA THR A 12 10.44 12.87 11.31
C THR A 12 10.56 11.34 11.42
N PRO A 13 11.77 10.78 11.25
CA PRO A 13 11.99 9.36 11.51
C PRO A 13 11.63 8.94 12.94
N GLY A 14 11.77 9.85 13.92
CA GLY A 14 11.38 9.61 15.32
C GLY A 14 9.89 9.38 15.46
N GLU A 15 9.06 10.28 14.92
CA GLU A 15 7.60 10.17 14.95
C GLU A 15 7.10 8.88 14.25
N MET A 16 7.70 8.55 13.11
CA MET A 16 7.37 7.30 12.41
C MET A 16 7.70 6.06 13.26
N ALA A 17 8.84 6.07 13.95
CA ALA A 17 9.24 4.99 14.84
C ALA A 17 8.36 4.92 16.09
N ASP A 18 7.96 6.08 16.66
CA ASP A 18 7.04 6.15 17.79
C ASP A 18 5.67 5.55 17.43
N LEU A 19 5.12 5.93 16.28
CA LEU A 19 3.87 5.37 15.77
C LEU A 19 3.99 3.85 15.56
N ALA A 20 5.10 3.38 14.97
CA ALA A 20 5.33 1.96 14.73
C ALA A 20 5.38 1.15 16.04
N ARG A 21 6.09 1.65 17.07
CA ARG A 21 6.16 1.01 18.39
C ARG A 21 4.80 1.02 19.10
N GLN A 22 4.07 2.12 19.00
CA GLN A 22 2.72 2.20 19.58
C GLN A 22 1.77 1.20 18.91
N ALA A 23 1.80 1.09 17.59
CA ALA A 23 1.01 0.13 16.84
C ALA A 23 1.40 -1.33 17.19
N GLU A 24 2.68 -1.64 17.26
CA GLU A 24 3.16 -2.97 17.68
C GLU A 24 2.69 -3.31 19.09
N ASN A 25 2.83 -2.38 20.04
CA ASN A 25 2.36 -2.56 21.43
C ASN A 25 0.85 -2.69 21.52
N ALA A 26 0.12 -2.04 20.63
CA ALA A 26 -1.32 -2.17 20.48
C ALA A 26 -1.75 -3.44 19.71
N GLY A 27 -0.83 -4.30 19.29
CA GLY A 27 -1.11 -5.59 18.66
C GLY A 27 -1.40 -5.52 17.16
N PHE A 28 -0.96 -4.47 16.46
CA PHE A 28 -1.02 -4.44 15.00
C PHE A 28 -0.10 -5.50 14.40
N ASP A 29 -0.58 -6.17 13.35
CA ASP A 29 0.16 -7.24 12.67
C ASP A 29 1.36 -6.73 11.89
N SER A 30 1.25 -5.56 11.27
CA SER A 30 2.27 -5.06 10.38
C SER A 30 2.28 -3.54 10.26
N VAL A 31 3.48 -3.00 10.00
CA VAL A 31 3.77 -1.58 9.80
C VAL A 31 4.36 -1.37 8.41
N TRP A 32 3.83 -0.41 7.67
CA TRP A 32 4.15 -0.21 6.27
C TRP A 32 4.73 1.17 5.98
N ALA A 33 5.89 1.22 5.34
CA ALA A 33 6.53 2.46 4.89
C ALA A 33 6.03 2.86 3.50
N ILE A 34 5.76 4.16 3.31
CA ILE A 34 5.19 4.72 2.08
C ILE A 34 6.27 5.46 1.29
N GLU A 35 6.39 5.18 -0.02
CA GLU A 35 7.29 5.92 -0.91
C GLU A 35 6.55 7.05 -1.62
N LEU A 36 6.94 8.27 -1.32
CA LEU A 36 6.59 9.46 -2.08
C LEU A 36 7.61 10.58 -1.83
N PHE A 37 7.65 11.10 -0.60
CA PHE A 37 8.60 12.14 -0.18
C PHE A 37 9.85 11.56 0.49
N ARG A 38 9.81 10.29 0.86
CA ARG A 38 10.90 9.55 1.50
C ARG A 38 11.11 8.23 0.78
N ASN A 39 12.34 7.71 0.85
CA ASN A 39 12.68 6.42 0.28
C ASN A 39 12.10 5.28 1.13
N ALA A 40 11.28 4.40 0.53
CA ALA A 40 10.61 3.33 1.25
C ALA A 40 11.58 2.36 1.92
N PHE A 41 12.66 1.95 1.26
CA PHE A 41 13.63 1.01 1.83
C PHE A 41 14.37 1.59 3.04
N THR A 42 14.79 2.87 2.96
CA THR A 42 15.45 3.54 4.10
C THR A 42 14.50 3.65 5.31
N GLN A 43 13.23 4.02 5.06
CA GLN A 43 12.22 4.05 6.12
C GLN A 43 12.01 2.66 6.72
N THR A 44 11.80 1.65 5.87
CA THR A 44 11.55 0.28 6.33
C THR A 44 12.74 -0.28 7.12
N THR A 45 13.98 0.01 6.72
CA THR A 45 15.19 -0.36 7.49
C THR A 45 15.15 0.26 8.88
N TRP A 46 14.81 1.54 8.97
CA TRP A 46 14.68 2.23 10.25
C TRP A 46 13.59 1.62 11.12
N LEU A 47 12.38 1.41 10.57
CA LEU A 47 11.26 0.81 11.28
C LEU A 47 11.56 -0.63 11.75
N ALA A 48 12.24 -1.42 10.93
CA ALA A 48 12.66 -2.78 11.26
C ALA A 48 13.58 -2.82 12.51
N SER A 49 14.43 -1.79 12.69
CA SER A 49 15.29 -1.66 13.86
C SER A 49 14.58 -1.13 15.11
N GLN A 50 13.36 -0.62 14.98
CA GLN A 50 12.58 -0.01 16.06
C GLN A 50 11.42 -0.89 16.54
N THR A 51 11.19 -2.03 15.90
CA THR A 51 10.11 -2.99 16.19
C THR A 51 10.68 -4.39 16.35
N GLU A 52 9.99 -5.26 17.09
CA GLU A 52 10.48 -6.61 17.41
C GLU A 52 9.56 -7.72 16.89
N LYS A 53 8.27 -7.46 16.73
CA LYS A 53 7.23 -8.49 16.48
C LYS A 53 6.45 -8.25 15.21
N ALA A 54 6.00 -7.00 14.97
CA ALA A 54 5.18 -6.67 13.82
C ALA A 54 5.95 -6.92 12.51
N ASP A 55 5.27 -7.44 11.50
CA ASP A 55 5.82 -7.49 10.15
C ASP A 55 6.09 -6.07 9.64
N ILE A 56 7.15 -5.89 8.88
CA ILE A 56 7.53 -4.61 8.32
C ILE A 56 7.50 -4.67 6.80
N GLY A 57 6.88 -3.70 6.16
CA GLY A 57 6.78 -3.71 4.71
C GLY A 57 6.88 -2.35 4.03
N THR A 58 6.94 -2.37 2.72
CA THR A 58 6.78 -1.18 1.88
C THR A 58 5.38 -1.15 1.28
N SER A 59 4.66 -0.02 1.41
CA SER A 59 3.32 0.18 0.83
C SER A 59 3.24 1.52 0.09
N ILE A 60 3.85 1.57 -1.04
CA ILE A 60 4.66 0.60 -1.79
C ILE A 60 6.01 1.21 -2.16
N ALA A 61 7.03 0.39 -2.40
CA ALA A 61 8.20 0.84 -3.12
C ALA A 61 7.91 0.88 -4.63
N TRP A 62 8.37 1.92 -5.33
CA TRP A 62 8.12 2.04 -6.77
C TRP A 62 9.00 1.06 -7.56
N GLY A 63 8.34 0.15 -8.29
CA GLY A 63 8.97 -0.98 -8.95
C GLY A 63 9.85 -0.64 -10.15
N PHE A 64 9.77 0.60 -10.69
CA PHE A 64 10.45 0.97 -11.94
C PHE A 64 11.61 1.94 -11.77
N VAL A 65 11.87 2.42 -10.54
CA VAL A 65 12.88 3.44 -10.25
C VAL A 65 14.18 2.87 -9.71
N ARG A 66 14.24 1.56 -9.55
CA ARG A 66 15.42 0.81 -9.11
C ARG A 66 15.59 -0.46 -9.93
N SER A 67 16.83 -0.91 -10.11
CA SER A 67 17.05 -2.22 -10.74
C SER A 67 16.52 -3.37 -9.86
N PRO A 68 16.09 -4.50 -10.45
CA PRO A 68 15.73 -5.69 -9.68
C PRO A 68 16.85 -6.15 -8.74
N MET A 69 18.11 -6.00 -9.14
CA MET A 69 19.27 -6.30 -8.28
C MET A 69 19.30 -5.44 -7.01
N THR A 70 19.13 -4.11 -7.16
CA THR A 70 19.09 -3.20 -5.99
C THR A 70 17.93 -3.52 -5.07
N MET A 71 16.74 -3.83 -5.63
CA MET A 71 15.57 -4.21 -4.85
C MET A 71 15.78 -5.53 -4.10
N ALA A 72 16.34 -6.55 -4.76
CA ALA A 72 16.63 -7.84 -4.14
C ALA A 72 17.64 -7.70 -2.99
N MET A 73 18.75 -6.96 -3.20
CA MET A 73 19.73 -6.69 -2.13
C MET A 73 19.07 -5.98 -0.95
N SER A 74 18.32 -4.90 -1.20
CA SER A 74 17.63 -4.17 -0.14
C SER A 74 16.63 -5.05 0.61
N ALA A 75 15.88 -5.90 -0.12
CA ALA A 75 14.93 -6.81 0.49
C ALA A 75 15.61 -7.84 1.42
N MET A 76 16.70 -8.45 0.97
CA MET A 76 17.48 -9.40 1.78
C MET A 76 18.11 -8.74 3.01
N ASP A 77 18.63 -7.52 2.88
CA ASP A 77 19.24 -6.80 4.00
C ASP A 77 18.19 -6.39 5.05
N ILE A 78 17.03 -5.91 4.61
CA ILE A 78 15.93 -5.55 5.52
C ILE A 78 15.34 -6.81 6.18
N ASP A 79 15.24 -7.90 5.44
CA ASP A 79 14.75 -9.16 5.98
C ASP A 79 15.70 -9.70 7.08
N GLU A 80 17.00 -9.58 6.88
CA GLU A 80 18.03 -9.92 7.88
C GLU A 80 17.93 -9.01 9.12
N ILE A 81 17.86 -7.68 8.93
CA ILE A 81 17.72 -6.71 10.03
C ILE A 81 16.43 -6.94 10.83
N SER A 82 15.35 -7.28 10.17
CA SER A 82 14.06 -7.55 10.82
C SER A 82 13.93 -8.97 11.39
N GLY A 83 14.91 -9.86 11.18
CA GLY A 83 14.81 -11.26 11.60
C GLY A 83 13.74 -12.06 10.85
N GLY A 84 13.55 -11.80 9.55
CA GLY A 84 12.59 -12.53 8.72
C GLY A 84 11.17 -11.96 8.71
N ARG A 85 10.96 -10.71 9.17
CA ARG A 85 9.64 -10.05 9.23
C ARG A 85 9.34 -9.15 8.01
N PHE A 86 10.25 -9.02 7.05
CA PHE A 86 10.09 -8.12 5.94
C PHE A 86 9.08 -8.63 4.89
N ARG A 87 8.28 -7.72 4.35
CA ARG A 87 7.37 -7.93 3.21
C ARG A 87 7.62 -6.84 2.17
N LEU A 88 7.99 -7.25 0.96
CA LEU A 88 8.31 -6.32 -0.12
C LEU A 88 7.02 -5.95 -0.87
N GLY A 89 6.45 -4.78 -0.56
CA GLY A 89 5.33 -4.24 -1.33
C GLY A 89 5.82 -3.38 -2.49
N LEU A 90 5.48 -3.75 -3.70
CA LEU A 90 5.85 -3.07 -4.95
C LEU A 90 4.62 -2.49 -5.65
N GLY A 91 4.80 -1.42 -6.39
CA GLY A 91 3.75 -0.87 -7.23
C GLY A 91 4.32 -0.06 -8.40
N PRO A 92 3.49 0.21 -9.43
CA PRO A 92 3.96 0.94 -10.61
C PRO A 92 4.21 2.43 -10.33
N GLY A 93 3.64 2.97 -9.25
CA GLY A 93 3.61 4.41 -9.01
C GLY A 93 2.80 5.18 -10.05
N VAL A 94 2.85 6.50 -9.99
CA VAL A 94 2.19 7.37 -10.97
C VAL A 94 3.13 7.62 -12.15
N LYS A 95 2.69 7.31 -13.37
CA LYS A 95 3.51 7.38 -14.59
C LYS A 95 4.32 8.69 -14.70
N ARG A 96 3.66 9.85 -14.51
CA ARG A 96 4.33 11.14 -14.59
C ARG A 96 5.49 11.25 -13.58
N LEU A 97 5.33 10.79 -12.35
CA LEU A 97 6.37 10.86 -11.33
C LEU A 97 7.55 9.94 -11.67
N ILE A 98 7.27 8.72 -12.11
CA ILE A 98 8.30 7.76 -12.55
C ILE A 98 9.14 8.34 -13.68
N GLU A 99 8.49 8.90 -14.70
CA GLU A 99 9.19 9.44 -15.87
C GLU A 99 9.89 10.77 -15.60
N THR A 100 9.26 11.69 -14.83
CA THR A 100 9.80 13.04 -14.64
C THR A 100 10.69 13.22 -13.42
N TRP A 101 10.47 12.48 -12.32
CA TRP A 101 11.30 12.59 -11.12
C TRP A 101 12.47 11.61 -11.14
N HIS A 102 12.27 10.42 -11.71
CA HIS A 102 13.26 9.35 -11.69
C HIS A 102 13.89 9.08 -13.04
N ASN A 103 13.39 9.73 -14.12
CA ASN A 103 13.87 9.48 -15.49
C ASN A 103 13.88 7.98 -15.83
N ALA A 104 12.86 7.25 -15.36
CA ALA A 104 12.75 5.82 -15.57
C ALA A 104 11.62 5.50 -16.57
N ASP A 105 11.79 4.42 -17.35
CA ASP A 105 10.75 3.95 -18.27
C ASP A 105 9.58 3.35 -17.49
N TYR A 106 8.38 3.85 -17.74
CA TYR A 106 7.17 3.30 -17.13
C TYR A 106 6.69 2.05 -17.85
N GLY A 107 6.80 2.01 -19.16
CA GLY A 107 6.34 0.91 -19.99
C GLY A 107 4.84 0.60 -19.84
N ARG A 108 4.49 -0.67 -19.97
CA ARG A 108 3.16 -1.23 -19.66
C ARG A 108 3.16 -1.73 -18.21
N PRO A 109 2.37 -1.13 -17.28
CA PRO A 109 2.60 -1.33 -15.84
C PRO A 109 2.46 -2.80 -15.38
N ALA A 110 1.46 -3.54 -15.82
CA ALA A 110 1.27 -4.91 -15.36
C ALA A 110 2.35 -5.88 -15.89
N PRO A 111 2.69 -5.92 -17.19
CA PRO A 111 3.82 -6.72 -17.67
C PRO A 111 5.16 -6.32 -17.05
N HIS A 112 5.44 -5.01 -16.95
CA HIS A 112 6.70 -4.51 -16.39
C HIS A 112 6.85 -4.90 -14.91
N LEU A 113 5.80 -4.70 -14.08
CA LEU A 113 5.86 -5.06 -12.67
C LEU A 113 5.91 -6.59 -12.46
N ARG A 114 5.26 -7.37 -13.34
CA ARG A 114 5.41 -8.83 -13.36
C ARG A 114 6.87 -9.22 -13.48
N GLU A 115 7.57 -8.70 -14.49
CA GLU A 115 8.98 -9.01 -14.71
C GLU A 115 9.87 -8.51 -13.58
N THR A 116 9.57 -7.33 -13.02
CA THR A 116 10.26 -6.82 -11.82
C THR A 116 10.17 -7.84 -10.67
N ILE A 117 8.96 -8.32 -10.35
CA ILE A 117 8.74 -9.31 -9.28
C ILE A 117 9.49 -10.61 -9.57
N GLN A 118 9.37 -11.12 -10.79
CA GLN A 118 10.03 -12.38 -11.18
C GLN A 118 11.55 -12.28 -11.13
N ALA A 119 12.12 -11.17 -11.62
CA ALA A 119 13.55 -10.91 -11.58
C ALA A 119 14.08 -10.77 -10.13
N VAL A 120 13.35 -10.06 -9.27
CA VAL A 120 13.69 -9.94 -7.84
C VAL A 120 13.68 -11.31 -7.16
N ARG A 121 12.64 -12.12 -7.39
CA ARG A 121 12.55 -13.48 -6.85
C ARG A 121 13.71 -14.36 -7.30
N GLU A 122 14.04 -14.32 -8.61
CA GLU A 122 15.16 -15.11 -9.15
C GLU A 122 16.49 -14.73 -8.50
N ILE A 123 16.75 -13.43 -8.28
CA ILE A 123 17.97 -12.97 -7.62
C ILE A 123 18.03 -13.44 -6.16
N ILE A 124 16.92 -13.34 -5.40
CA ILE A 124 16.87 -13.82 -4.01
C ILE A 124 17.05 -15.34 -3.95
N ARG A 125 16.38 -16.09 -4.81
CA ARG A 125 16.52 -17.56 -4.92
C ARG A 125 17.96 -17.96 -5.21
N ALA A 126 18.56 -17.33 -6.19
CA ALA A 126 19.97 -17.61 -6.58
C ALA A 126 20.94 -17.27 -5.45
N ALA A 127 20.73 -16.16 -4.74
CA ALA A 127 21.50 -15.80 -3.56
C ALA A 127 21.41 -16.84 -2.45
N ALA A 128 20.22 -17.38 -2.19
CA ALA A 128 20.00 -18.43 -1.20
C ALA A 128 20.64 -19.76 -1.59
N ALA A 129 20.65 -20.09 -2.89
CA ALA A 129 21.26 -21.31 -3.41
C ALA A 129 22.78 -21.20 -3.62
N GLY A 130 23.36 -19.99 -3.59
CA GLY A 130 24.74 -19.74 -3.96
C GLY A 130 25.01 -19.96 -5.47
N GLU A 131 24.02 -19.69 -6.31
CA GLU A 131 24.02 -19.89 -7.74
C GLU A 131 24.05 -18.57 -8.52
N PRO A 132 24.47 -18.55 -9.79
CA PRO A 132 24.27 -17.41 -10.69
C PRO A 132 22.77 -17.14 -10.87
N ALA A 133 22.40 -15.86 -10.94
CA ALA A 133 21.03 -15.45 -11.27
C ALA A 133 20.95 -15.05 -12.74
N THR A 134 19.96 -15.59 -13.45
CA THR A 134 19.67 -15.22 -14.84
C THR A 134 18.17 -14.98 -15.01
N PHE A 135 17.83 -13.86 -15.64
CA PHE A 135 16.44 -13.55 -16.01
C PHE A 135 16.41 -12.88 -17.38
N LYS A 136 15.52 -13.30 -18.23
CA LYS A 136 15.33 -12.72 -19.56
C LYS A 136 13.87 -12.48 -19.84
N GLY A 137 13.50 -11.22 -20.03
CA GLY A 137 12.16 -10.75 -20.34
C GLY A 137 12.14 -9.65 -21.40
N GLU A 138 11.05 -8.91 -21.45
CA GLU A 138 10.87 -7.74 -22.31
C GLU A 138 11.58 -6.50 -21.72
N TYR A 139 11.53 -6.34 -20.39
CA TYR A 139 12.04 -5.18 -19.66
C TYR A 139 13.41 -5.43 -19.04
N TYR A 140 13.74 -6.66 -18.72
CA TYR A 140 15.00 -7.00 -18.06
C TYR A 140 15.73 -8.15 -18.75
N ASP A 141 17.05 -7.96 -18.96
CA ASP A 141 17.98 -9.00 -19.38
C ASP A 141 19.13 -9.02 -18.33
N ILE A 142 19.09 -9.99 -17.41
CA ILE A 142 19.93 -10.04 -16.22
C ILE A 142 20.77 -11.31 -16.30
N ASP A 143 22.11 -11.16 -16.19
CA ASP A 143 23.08 -12.24 -16.12
C ASP A 143 24.11 -11.93 -15.02
N ILE A 144 23.84 -12.38 -13.79
CA ILE A 144 24.65 -12.12 -12.61
C ILE A 144 25.56 -13.34 -12.37
N LYS A 145 26.84 -13.18 -12.71
CA LYS A 145 27.89 -14.16 -12.48
C LYS A 145 28.92 -13.64 -11.49
N GLY A 146 29.35 -14.51 -10.57
CA GLY A 146 30.42 -14.19 -9.62
C GLY A 146 30.03 -13.26 -8.47
N TRP A 147 28.73 -12.93 -8.32
CA TRP A 147 28.21 -12.27 -7.12
C TRP A 147 27.71 -13.33 -6.13
N TYR A 148 28.01 -13.13 -4.86
CA TYR A 148 27.48 -13.92 -3.77
C TYR A 148 27.37 -13.08 -2.49
N ARG A 149 26.48 -13.48 -1.60
CA ARG A 149 26.46 -12.96 -0.23
C ARG A 149 27.38 -13.81 0.65
N SER A 150 28.13 -13.15 1.55
CA SER A 150 28.99 -13.86 2.53
C SER A 150 28.14 -14.70 3.51
N THR A 151 26.91 -14.25 3.78
CA THR A 151 25.91 -14.98 4.55
C THR A 151 24.67 -15.20 3.67
N PRO A 152 24.09 -16.40 3.62
CA PRO A 152 22.85 -16.62 2.91
C PRO A 152 21.72 -15.70 3.44
N PRO A 153 20.70 -15.38 2.63
CA PRO A 153 19.50 -14.70 3.11
C PRO A 153 18.83 -15.49 4.25
N VAL A 154 18.19 -14.79 5.18
CA VAL A 154 17.41 -15.41 6.28
C VAL A 154 16.33 -16.35 5.73
N ARG A 155 15.72 -15.95 4.60
CA ARG A 155 14.74 -16.75 3.88
C ARG A 155 15.08 -16.78 2.40
N ALA A 156 14.85 -17.95 1.77
CA ALA A 156 14.97 -18.08 0.32
C ALA A 156 13.80 -17.40 -0.43
N GLU A 157 12.68 -17.19 0.26
CA GLU A 157 11.46 -16.58 -0.27
C GLU A 157 11.00 -15.47 0.66
N ILE A 158 11.23 -14.23 0.23
CA ILE A 158 10.69 -13.03 0.87
C ILE A 158 9.33 -12.74 0.23
N PRO A 159 8.23 -12.62 1.00
CA PRO A 159 6.92 -12.33 0.43
C PRO A 159 6.91 -11.01 -0.34
N ILE A 160 6.41 -11.05 -1.58
CA ILE A 160 6.29 -9.87 -2.45
C ILE A 160 4.82 -9.57 -2.67
N TYR A 161 4.39 -8.40 -2.17
CA TYR A 161 3.06 -7.87 -2.36
C TYR A 161 3.05 -6.83 -3.48
N THR A 162 1.90 -6.60 -4.09
CA THR A 162 1.78 -5.53 -5.08
C THR A 162 0.54 -4.68 -4.86
N ALA A 163 0.67 -3.37 -5.07
CA ALA A 163 -0.48 -2.50 -5.09
C ALA A 163 -1.25 -2.65 -6.40
N ALA A 164 -2.54 -2.84 -6.30
CA ALA A 164 -3.40 -2.92 -7.45
C ALA A 164 -4.78 -2.32 -7.16
N VAL A 165 -5.35 -1.65 -8.18
CA VAL A 165 -6.66 -1.01 -8.10
C VAL A 165 -7.57 -1.52 -9.22
N GLN A 166 -7.05 -1.59 -10.46
CA GLN A 166 -7.80 -2.02 -11.63
C GLN A 166 -7.60 -3.51 -11.94
N GLY A 167 -8.59 -4.14 -12.53
CA GLY A 167 -8.64 -5.59 -12.76
C GLY A 167 -7.41 -6.19 -13.44
N GLY A 168 -6.76 -5.47 -14.37
CA GLY A 168 -5.53 -5.96 -15.01
C GLY A 168 -4.35 -6.12 -14.04
N MET A 169 -4.16 -5.14 -13.13
CA MET A 169 -3.15 -5.20 -12.08
C MET A 169 -3.52 -6.21 -11.00
N CYS A 170 -4.81 -6.27 -10.59
CA CYS A 170 -5.28 -7.28 -9.63
C CYS A 170 -5.04 -8.71 -10.14
N ARG A 171 -5.29 -8.95 -11.43
CA ARG A 171 -5.04 -10.26 -12.06
C ARG A 171 -3.55 -10.59 -12.08
N MET A 172 -2.70 -9.63 -12.41
CA MET A 172 -1.25 -9.80 -12.37
C MET A 172 -0.78 -10.09 -10.93
N ALA A 173 -1.36 -9.42 -9.92
CA ALA A 173 -1.07 -9.68 -8.52
C ALA A 173 -1.34 -11.15 -8.16
N GLY A 174 -2.54 -11.68 -8.46
CA GLY A 174 -2.88 -13.07 -8.22
C GLY A 174 -2.00 -14.08 -8.98
N ASP A 175 -1.48 -13.69 -10.13
CA ASP A 175 -0.64 -14.56 -10.96
C ASP A 175 0.80 -14.68 -10.42
N VAL A 176 1.40 -13.61 -9.89
CA VAL A 176 2.84 -13.62 -9.53
C VAL A 176 3.19 -13.10 -8.14
N ALA A 177 2.31 -12.38 -7.43
CA ALA A 177 2.61 -11.84 -6.11
C ALA A 177 2.10 -12.75 -4.98
N ASP A 178 2.60 -12.58 -3.76
CA ASP A 178 2.13 -13.30 -2.56
C ASP A 178 0.98 -12.58 -1.87
N GLY A 179 0.72 -11.33 -2.28
CA GLY A 179 -0.40 -10.56 -1.78
C GLY A 179 -0.69 -9.32 -2.60
N LEU A 180 -1.85 -8.73 -2.30
CA LEU A 180 -2.32 -7.48 -2.88
C LEU A 180 -2.59 -6.46 -1.79
N ILE A 181 -2.03 -5.26 -1.94
CA ILE A 181 -2.33 -4.09 -1.13
C ILE A 181 -3.35 -3.25 -1.88
N GLY A 182 -4.53 -3.06 -1.28
CA GLY A 182 -5.58 -2.22 -1.84
C GLY A 182 -5.30 -0.73 -1.66
N HIS A 183 -6.11 0.10 -2.29
CA HIS A 183 -6.00 1.55 -2.21
C HIS A 183 -7.06 2.15 -1.28
N LEU A 184 -6.75 3.27 -0.62
CA LEU A 184 -7.62 3.98 0.33
C LEU A 184 -9.02 4.31 -0.18
N ILE A 185 -9.21 4.38 -1.50
CA ILE A 185 -10.49 4.75 -2.13
C ILE A 185 -11.18 3.56 -2.80
N CYS A 186 -10.81 2.32 -2.48
CA CYS A 186 -11.55 1.16 -2.97
C CYS A 186 -12.80 0.96 -2.10
N SER A 187 -13.98 1.16 -2.71
CA SER A 187 -15.26 0.88 -2.05
C SER A 187 -15.47 -0.62 -1.85
N PRO A 188 -16.34 -1.05 -0.90
CA PRO A 188 -16.68 -2.46 -0.73
C PRO A 188 -17.14 -3.14 -2.03
N SER A 189 -18.00 -2.48 -2.79
CA SER A 189 -18.51 -3.03 -4.08
C SER A 189 -17.42 -3.10 -5.16
N TRP A 190 -16.49 -2.12 -5.23
CA TRP A 190 -15.34 -2.24 -6.13
C TRP A 190 -14.43 -3.41 -5.76
N ILE A 191 -14.23 -3.64 -4.46
CA ILE A 191 -13.47 -4.81 -3.99
C ILE A 191 -14.16 -6.10 -4.41
N GLU A 192 -15.46 -6.22 -4.18
CA GLU A 192 -16.26 -7.42 -4.49
C GLU A 192 -16.36 -7.68 -6.00
N GLU A 193 -16.62 -6.65 -6.79
CA GLU A 193 -16.94 -6.80 -8.21
C GLU A 193 -15.71 -6.77 -9.12
N VAL A 194 -14.63 -6.10 -8.70
CA VAL A 194 -13.45 -5.91 -9.55
C VAL A 194 -12.19 -6.51 -8.95
N VAL A 195 -11.86 -6.19 -7.68
CA VAL A 195 -10.56 -6.59 -7.11
C VAL A 195 -10.50 -8.09 -6.89
N VAL A 196 -11.45 -8.65 -6.12
CA VAL A 196 -11.47 -10.07 -5.74
C VAL A 196 -11.56 -10.99 -6.95
N PRO A 197 -12.52 -10.83 -7.88
CA PRO A 197 -12.64 -11.73 -9.01
C PRO A 197 -11.40 -11.73 -9.92
N ASN A 198 -10.71 -10.59 -10.03
CA ASN A 198 -9.53 -10.50 -10.87
C ASN A 198 -8.28 -11.12 -10.23
N PHE A 199 -8.01 -10.94 -8.93
CA PHE A 199 -6.86 -11.63 -8.34
C PHE A 199 -7.12 -13.14 -8.25
N GLU A 200 -8.34 -13.59 -8.00
CA GLU A 200 -8.70 -15.02 -8.01
C GLU A 200 -8.52 -15.64 -9.39
N LEU A 201 -8.89 -14.92 -10.46
CA LEU A 201 -8.57 -15.34 -11.82
C LEU A 201 -7.06 -15.47 -12.05
N GLY A 202 -6.26 -14.57 -11.48
CA GLY A 202 -4.79 -14.64 -11.52
C GLY A 202 -4.25 -15.86 -10.79
N LEU A 203 -4.73 -16.14 -9.57
CA LEU A 203 -4.40 -17.34 -8.79
C LEU A 203 -4.73 -18.62 -9.55
N SER A 204 -5.94 -18.71 -10.09
CA SER A 204 -6.37 -19.87 -10.89
C SER A 204 -5.45 -20.12 -12.09
N ARG A 205 -5.01 -19.07 -12.79
CA ARG A 205 -4.10 -19.18 -13.95
C ARG A 205 -2.72 -19.70 -13.59
N SER A 206 -2.23 -19.35 -12.41
CA SER A 206 -0.93 -19.79 -11.90
C SER A 206 -1.00 -21.12 -11.11
N GLY A 207 -2.19 -21.71 -10.98
CA GLY A 207 -2.39 -22.94 -10.21
C GLY A 207 -2.27 -22.77 -8.71
N ARG A 208 -2.45 -21.54 -8.21
CA ARG A 208 -2.39 -21.19 -6.78
C ARG A 208 -3.78 -21.14 -6.16
N GLU A 209 -3.85 -21.33 -4.85
CA GLU A 209 -5.09 -21.29 -4.10
C GLU A 209 -5.22 -19.95 -3.33
N ARG A 210 -6.45 -19.57 -2.97
CA ARG A 210 -6.73 -18.34 -2.21
C ARG A 210 -5.97 -18.27 -0.89
N LYS A 211 -5.75 -19.40 -0.21
CA LYS A 211 -5.01 -19.50 1.05
C LYS A 211 -3.51 -19.11 0.93
N ASP A 212 -2.95 -19.17 -0.29
CA ASP A 212 -1.55 -18.86 -0.57
C ASP A 212 -1.34 -17.37 -0.93
N PHE A 213 -2.38 -16.55 -0.72
CA PHE A 213 -2.38 -15.16 -1.13
C PHE A 213 -3.00 -14.27 -0.04
N THR A 214 -2.30 -13.21 0.33
CA THR A 214 -2.79 -12.24 1.31
C THR A 214 -3.45 -11.05 0.62
N PHE A 215 -4.69 -10.75 0.94
CA PHE A 215 -5.35 -9.52 0.54
C PHE A 215 -5.41 -8.54 1.70
N LEU A 216 -4.78 -7.37 1.51
CA LEU A 216 -4.69 -6.26 2.46
C LEU A 216 -5.39 -5.02 1.87
N PRO A 217 -6.74 -4.94 1.90
CA PRO A 217 -7.45 -3.74 1.47
C PRO A 217 -7.16 -2.57 2.40
N SER A 218 -7.23 -1.37 1.84
CA SER A 218 -7.09 -0.12 2.58
C SER A 218 -8.37 0.72 2.44
N ILE A 219 -8.66 1.51 3.46
CA ILE A 219 -9.78 2.45 3.49
C ILE A 219 -9.35 3.73 4.21
N CYS A 220 -9.78 4.88 3.71
CA CYS A 220 -9.61 6.15 4.39
C CYS A 220 -10.51 6.21 5.63
N VAL A 221 -9.92 6.46 6.80
CA VAL A 221 -10.64 6.56 8.06
C VAL A 221 -10.39 7.89 8.75
N ALA A 222 -11.45 8.68 8.97
CA ALA A 222 -11.42 9.91 9.72
C ALA A 222 -12.17 9.71 11.05
N ILE A 223 -11.43 9.28 12.08
CA ILE A 223 -11.99 9.00 13.40
C ILE A 223 -12.07 10.30 14.16
N ASP A 224 -13.27 10.83 14.33
CA ASP A 224 -13.49 12.12 14.95
C ASP A 224 -14.81 12.17 15.73
N ASP A 225 -14.80 12.84 16.89
CA ASP A 225 -16.02 13.09 17.66
C ASP A 225 -16.82 14.25 17.03
N ASP A 226 -16.14 15.18 16.34
CA ASP A 226 -16.74 16.19 15.47
C ASP A 226 -16.87 15.60 14.05
N TYR A 227 -18.09 15.17 13.72
CA TYR A 227 -18.39 14.54 12.43
C TYR A 227 -18.03 15.43 11.23
N GLU A 228 -18.33 16.74 11.32
CA GLU A 228 -18.09 17.70 10.23
C GLU A 228 -16.58 17.89 9.99
N ARG A 229 -15.78 17.92 11.06
CA ARG A 229 -14.32 17.99 10.95
C ARG A 229 -13.76 16.72 10.29
N GLY A 230 -14.23 15.57 10.71
CA GLY A 230 -13.86 14.29 10.11
C GLY A 230 -14.26 14.18 8.64
N LEU A 231 -15.48 14.60 8.32
CA LEU A 231 -16.02 14.60 6.95
C LEU A 231 -15.20 15.51 6.03
N ASP A 232 -14.84 16.73 6.48
CA ASP A 232 -13.99 17.62 5.69
C ASP A 232 -12.59 17.07 5.45
N ALA A 233 -11.96 16.47 6.46
CA ALA A 233 -10.65 15.85 6.32
C ALA A 233 -10.65 14.68 5.30
N ALA A 234 -11.65 13.81 5.37
CA ALA A 234 -11.84 12.72 4.43
C ALA A 234 -12.14 13.24 3.02
N ARG A 235 -13.01 14.27 2.90
CA ARG A 235 -13.36 14.96 1.64
C ARG A 235 -12.12 15.49 0.93
N ARG A 236 -11.24 16.18 1.63
CA ARG A 236 -10.00 16.75 1.09
C ARG A 236 -9.06 15.66 0.55
N THR A 237 -8.93 14.56 1.26
CA THR A 237 -8.14 13.42 0.81
C THR A 237 -8.74 12.77 -0.44
N LEU A 238 -10.05 12.52 -0.45
CA LEU A 238 -10.76 11.97 -1.60
C LEU A 238 -10.69 12.91 -2.82
N ALA A 239 -10.80 14.21 -2.57
CA ALA A 239 -10.67 15.26 -3.58
C ALA A 239 -9.32 15.20 -4.31
N PHE A 240 -8.21 15.00 -3.59
CA PHE A 240 -6.91 14.80 -4.22
C PHE A 240 -6.92 13.59 -5.17
N TYR A 241 -7.40 12.44 -4.71
CA TYR A 241 -7.43 11.23 -5.54
C TYR A 241 -8.34 11.35 -6.75
N SER A 242 -9.41 12.14 -6.66
CA SER A 242 -10.32 12.42 -7.79
C SER A 242 -9.63 13.16 -8.94
N THR A 243 -8.51 13.84 -8.69
CA THR A 243 -7.72 14.50 -9.75
C THR A 243 -6.81 13.55 -10.53
N VAL A 244 -6.66 12.30 -10.06
CA VAL A 244 -5.71 11.33 -10.62
C VAL A 244 -6.42 10.41 -11.62
N LYS A 245 -6.05 10.50 -12.89
CA LYS A 245 -6.71 9.77 -14.00
C LYS A 245 -6.81 8.25 -13.79
N THR A 246 -5.85 7.64 -13.11
CA THR A 246 -5.83 6.20 -12.85
C THR A 246 -7.04 5.74 -12.04
N TYR A 247 -7.63 6.62 -11.22
CA TYR A 247 -8.74 6.29 -10.34
C TYR A 247 -10.12 6.64 -10.93
N LEU A 248 -10.19 7.31 -12.07
CA LEU A 248 -11.48 7.67 -12.70
C LEU A 248 -12.45 6.48 -12.86
N PRO A 249 -11.99 5.28 -13.28
CA PRO A 249 -12.90 4.13 -13.37
C PRO A 249 -13.61 3.75 -12.07
N LEU A 250 -13.01 4.04 -10.89
CA LEU A 250 -13.64 3.79 -9.59
C LEU A 250 -14.79 4.76 -9.35
N PHE A 251 -14.58 6.03 -9.73
CA PHE A 251 -15.61 7.06 -9.58
C PHE A 251 -16.74 6.89 -10.60
N ASP A 252 -16.40 6.53 -11.84
CA ASP A 252 -17.39 6.23 -12.89
C ASP A 252 -18.26 5.02 -12.52
N HIS A 253 -17.71 4.02 -11.86
CA HIS A 253 -18.43 2.82 -11.42
C HIS A 253 -19.59 3.12 -10.44
N HIS A 254 -19.49 4.21 -9.71
CA HIS A 254 -20.47 4.64 -8.71
C HIS A 254 -21.16 5.97 -9.07
N ASP A 255 -21.19 6.33 -10.34
CA ASP A 255 -21.82 7.54 -10.86
C ASP A 255 -21.23 8.87 -10.33
N PHE A 256 -20.01 8.83 -9.72
CA PHE A 256 -19.29 10.01 -9.25
C PHE A 256 -18.29 10.59 -10.27
N GLY A 257 -18.32 10.14 -11.52
CA GLY A 257 -17.42 10.59 -12.58
C GLY A 257 -17.48 12.11 -12.82
N GLN A 258 -18.68 12.73 -12.72
CA GLN A 258 -18.80 14.18 -12.85
C GLN A 258 -18.13 14.94 -11.70
N ASN A 259 -18.29 14.47 -10.46
CA ASN A 259 -17.61 15.02 -9.28
C ASN A 259 -16.08 15.00 -9.48
N ALA A 260 -15.54 13.86 -9.94
CA ALA A 260 -14.11 13.73 -10.21
C ALA A 260 -13.64 14.66 -11.36
N ALA A 261 -14.45 14.85 -12.40
CA ALA A 261 -14.14 15.77 -13.49
C ALA A 261 -14.11 17.24 -13.02
N ASP A 262 -15.06 17.63 -12.17
CA ASP A 262 -15.13 18.98 -11.59
C ASP A 262 -13.95 19.24 -10.64
N ALA A 263 -13.61 18.27 -9.77
CA ALA A 263 -12.43 18.32 -8.92
C ALA A 263 -11.14 18.49 -9.74
N ALA A 264 -10.97 17.70 -10.80
CA ALA A 264 -9.82 17.82 -11.69
C ALA A 264 -9.79 19.16 -12.44
N ALA A 265 -10.94 19.76 -12.77
CA ALA A 265 -11.03 21.07 -13.40
C ALA A 265 -10.61 22.21 -12.43
N ALA A 266 -11.05 22.14 -11.17
CA ALA A 266 -10.65 23.08 -10.10
C ALA A 266 -9.15 22.95 -9.81
N PHE A 267 -8.64 21.73 -9.70
CA PHE A 267 -7.21 21.47 -9.45
C PHE A 267 -6.29 22.10 -10.51
N ARG A 268 -6.66 21.99 -11.79
CA ARG A 268 -5.90 22.63 -12.90
C ARG A 268 -5.85 24.16 -12.82
N LYS A 269 -6.79 24.77 -12.10
CA LYS A 269 -6.84 26.21 -11.84
C LYS A 269 -6.11 26.62 -10.56
N GLY A 270 -5.62 25.66 -9.78
CA GLY A 270 -5.03 25.90 -8.44
C GLY A 270 -6.08 26.21 -7.36
N ASP A 271 -7.36 25.96 -7.62
CA ASP A 271 -8.47 26.22 -6.70
C ASP A 271 -8.69 24.99 -5.79
N ILE A 272 -7.94 24.93 -4.68
CA ILE A 272 -7.99 23.79 -3.75
C ILE A 272 -9.34 23.69 -3.05
N GLU A 273 -9.96 24.81 -2.69
CA GLU A 273 -11.30 24.80 -2.08
C GLU A 273 -12.37 24.34 -3.08
N GLY A 274 -12.25 24.74 -4.34
CA GLY A 274 -13.09 24.22 -5.42
C GLY A 274 -12.89 22.72 -5.67
N VAL A 275 -11.68 22.18 -5.47
CA VAL A 275 -11.42 20.72 -5.54
C VAL A 275 -12.20 20.01 -4.44
N ALA A 276 -12.15 20.47 -3.20
CA ALA A 276 -12.88 19.90 -2.08
C ALA A 276 -14.40 20.03 -2.27
N ALA A 277 -14.86 21.19 -2.72
CA ALA A 277 -16.30 21.47 -2.93
C ALA A 277 -16.94 20.59 -4.03
N ALA A 278 -16.15 20.04 -4.95
CA ALA A 278 -16.64 19.09 -5.96
C ALA A 278 -17.00 17.71 -5.39
N ILE A 279 -16.56 17.39 -4.17
CA ILE A 279 -16.79 16.10 -3.52
C ILE A 279 -17.99 16.20 -2.59
N SER A 280 -19.06 15.48 -2.89
CA SER A 280 -20.26 15.45 -2.06
C SER A 280 -20.08 14.62 -0.78
N ASP A 281 -20.93 14.85 0.21
CA ASP A 281 -20.96 14.07 1.45
C ASP A 281 -21.25 12.59 1.13
N GLU A 282 -22.20 12.32 0.23
CA GLU A 282 -22.52 10.98 -0.25
C GLU A 282 -21.28 10.27 -0.81
N MET A 283 -20.48 10.98 -1.61
CA MET A 283 -19.23 10.43 -2.15
C MET A 283 -18.23 10.11 -1.03
N VAL A 284 -18.10 10.96 -0.02
CA VAL A 284 -17.22 10.69 1.13
C VAL A 284 -17.71 9.48 1.91
N GLU A 285 -19.01 9.41 2.23
CA GLU A 285 -19.60 8.27 2.96
C GLU A 285 -19.49 6.95 2.19
N HIS A 286 -19.46 7.02 0.86
CA HIS A 286 -19.27 5.85 0.00
C HIS A 286 -17.86 5.28 0.09
N TYR A 287 -16.83 6.14 0.07
CA TYR A 287 -15.43 5.73 -0.03
C TYR A 287 -14.67 5.73 1.29
N CYS A 288 -15.13 6.46 2.30
CA CYS A 288 -14.40 6.67 3.54
C CYS A 288 -15.22 6.23 4.75
N ALA A 289 -14.53 5.92 5.84
CA ALA A 289 -15.15 5.67 7.14
C ALA A 289 -14.98 6.91 8.03
N VAL A 290 -16.07 7.59 8.38
CA VAL A 290 -16.05 8.86 9.12
C VAL A 290 -16.90 8.78 10.38
N GLY A 291 -16.41 9.35 11.48
CA GLY A 291 -17.13 9.53 12.73
C GLY A 291 -16.46 8.88 13.93
N THR A 292 -17.27 8.52 14.92
CA THR A 292 -16.79 7.91 16.18
C THR A 292 -16.10 6.56 15.93
N PRO A 293 -15.23 6.08 16.86
CA PRO A 293 -14.56 4.80 16.72
C PRO A 293 -15.48 3.63 16.34
N ASP A 294 -16.68 3.55 16.95
CA ASP A 294 -17.61 2.45 16.67
C ASP A 294 -18.20 2.52 15.24
N LYS A 295 -18.53 3.72 14.77
CA LYS A 295 -19.00 3.91 13.39
C LYS A 295 -17.92 3.55 12.37
N VAL A 296 -16.68 3.98 12.63
CA VAL A 296 -15.55 3.70 11.75
C VAL A 296 -15.24 2.20 11.74
N ARG A 297 -15.24 1.52 12.89
CA ARG A 297 -15.07 0.05 12.94
C ARG A 297 -16.13 -0.67 12.11
N ALA A 298 -17.40 -0.32 12.28
CA ALA A 298 -18.49 -0.92 11.52
C ALA A 298 -18.31 -0.76 9.99
N LYS A 299 -17.87 0.43 9.54
CA LYS A 299 -17.61 0.67 8.12
C LYS A 299 -16.40 -0.10 7.60
N VAL A 300 -15.33 -0.23 8.40
CA VAL A 300 -14.15 -1.02 8.04
C VAL A 300 -14.48 -2.51 7.96
N GLU A 301 -15.43 -3.00 8.76
CA GLU A 301 -15.89 -4.39 8.70
C GLU A 301 -16.52 -4.75 7.34
N GLU A 302 -17.10 -3.80 6.62
CA GLU A 302 -17.65 -4.04 5.27
C GLU A 302 -16.57 -4.52 4.28
N ILE A 303 -15.31 -4.08 4.42
CA ILE A 303 -14.20 -4.54 3.57
C ILE A 303 -13.44 -5.71 4.20
N ALA A 304 -13.50 -5.85 5.52
CA ALA A 304 -12.78 -6.90 6.25
C ALA A 304 -13.29 -8.32 5.90
N VAL A 305 -14.51 -8.44 5.44
CA VAL A 305 -15.07 -9.74 4.98
C VAL A 305 -14.34 -10.35 3.77
N PHE A 306 -13.64 -9.53 3.01
CA PHE A 306 -12.82 -9.96 1.85
C PHE A 306 -11.34 -10.13 2.19
N ALA A 307 -10.90 -9.66 3.36
CA ALA A 307 -9.53 -9.40 3.73
C ALA A 307 -8.90 -10.49 4.62
N ASP A 308 -7.58 -10.60 4.53
CA ASP A 308 -6.77 -11.36 5.49
C ASP A 308 -6.24 -10.45 6.62
N ALA A 309 -6.10 -9.16 6.33
CA ALA A 309 -5.86 -8.05 7.26
C ALA A 309 -6.37 -6.76 6.62
N VAL A 310 -6.63 -5.71 7.39
CA VAL A 310 -7.04 -4.39 6.86
C VAL A 310 -5.99 -3.33 7.16
N LEU A 311 -5.90 -2.33 6.26
CA LEU A 311 -4.99 -1.19 6.38
C LEU A 311 -5.81 0.11 6.44
N PRO A 312 -6.35 0.50 7.60
CA PRO A 312 -6.95 1.81 7.76
C PRO A 312 -5.89 2.91 7.60
N GLY A 313 -6.18 3.90 6.80
CA GLY A 313 -5.29 5.02 6.54
C GLY A 313 -5.92 6.36 6.91
N ALA A 314 -5.17 7.21 7.60
CA ALA A 314 -5.61 8.56 7.95
C ALA A 314 -5.82 9.44 6.70
N PRO A 315 -6.73 10.41 6.74
CA PRO A 315 -6.74 11.50 5.78
C PRO A 315 -5.36 12.18 5.71
N THR A 316 -4.89 12.52 4.51
CA THR A 316 -3.50 12.95 4.32
C THR A 316 -3.34 14.19 3.45
N TYR A 317 -4.25 14.44 2.50
CA TYR A 317 -4.10 15.51 1.53
C TYR A 317 -4.94 16.74 1.86
N PHE A 318 -4.35 17.92 1.65
CA PHE A 318 -4.98 19.23 1.84
C PHE A 318 -5.45 19.50 3.29
N ILE A 319 -4.85 18.85 4.26
CA ILE A 319 -5.06 19.05 5.70
C ILE A 319 -3.72 19.30 6.40
N PRO A 320 -3.70 19.96 7.58
CA PRO A 320 -2.47 20.20 8.36
C PRO A 320 -1.82 18.89 8.82
N ASN A 321 -0.48 18.89 8.92
CA ASN A 321 0.27 17.72 9.38
C ASN A 321 -0.10 17.29 10.79
N GLU A 322 -0.38 18.23 11.69
CA GLU A 322 -0.82 17.92 13.06
C GLU A 322 -2.10 17.09 13.06
N GLN A 323 -3.01 17.38 12.14
CA GLN A 323 -4.26 16.62 11.99
C GLN A 323 -4.00 15.20 11.44
N ILE A 324 -3.02 15.04 10.53
CA ILE A 324 -2.60 13.72 10.05
C ILE A 324 -2.06 12.88 11.20
N VAL A 325 -1.21 13.46 12.04
CA VAL A 325 -0.66 12.80 13.24
C VAL A 325 -1.77 12.41 14.21
N GLU A 326 -2.72 13.32 14.48
CA GLU A 326 -3.88 13.05 15.34
C GLU A 326 -4.70 11.85 14.82
N TYR A 327 -5.04 11.82 13.53
CA TYR A 327 -5.80 10.71 12.97
C TYR A 327 -5.03 9.37 13.00
N ASN A 328 -3.73 9.39 12.78
CA ASN A 328 -2.92 8.16 12.93
C ASN A 328 -2.92 7.65 14.37
N GLN A 329 -2.83 8.53 15.37
CA GLN A 329 -2.94 8.16 16.77
C GLN A 329 -4.31 7.56 17.07
N ARG A 330 -5.39 8.18 16.60
CA ARG A 330 -6.76 7.67 16.75
C ARG A 330 -6.97 6.31 16.08
N ILE A 331 -6.27 6.02 14.96
CA ILE A 331 -6.26 4.68 14.36
C ILE A 331 -5.67 3.65 15.33
N VAL A 332 -4.51 3.95 15.95
CA VAL A 332 -3.89 3.04 16.92
C VAL A 332 -4.82 2.79 18.12
N GLU A 333 -5.42 3.83 18.67
CA GLU A 333 -6.35 3.74 19.79
C GLU A 333 -7.63 2.96 19.44
N THR A 334 -8.13 3.13 18.22
CA THR A 334 -9.39 2.52 17.78
C THR A 334 -9.24 1.05 17.43
N PHE A 335 -8.19 0.68 16.72
CA PHE A 335 -8.02 -0.67 16.18
C PHE A 335 -7.06 -1.54 16.99
N GLY A 336 -6.32 -0.96 17.93
CA GLY A 336 -5.57 -1.74 18.90
C GLY A 336 -6.50 -2.54 19.81
N PRO A 337 -6.11 -3.74 20.27
CA PRO A 337 -6.95 -4.59 21.14
C PRO A 337 -7.23 -4.01 22.53
N GLY A 338 -6.85 -2.76 22.79
CA GLY A 338 -6.96 -2.13 24.11
C GLY A 338 -5.92 -2.69 25.11
N PRO A 339 -5.65 -2.03 26.23
CA PRO A 339 -4.79 -2.59 27.24
C PRO A 339 -5.40 -3.92 27.69
N ALA A 340 -4.60 -5.01 27.60
CA ALA A 340 -5.02 -6.32 28.11
C ALA A 340 -5.57 -6.10 29.53
N ALA A 341 -6.81 -6.53 29.75
CA ALA A 341 -7.40 -6.47 31.06
C ALA A 341 -6.48 -7.22 32.03
N SER A 342 -5.82 -6.48 32.91
CA SER A 342 -4.88 -6.97 33.92
C SER A 342 -5.58 -7.80 34.99
#